data_57644d78b36e317707cfd86fa7f24fcb
#
_entry.id   57644d78b36e317707cfd86fa7f24fcb
#
_cell.length_a   1.000
_cell.length_b   1.000
_cell.length_c   1.000
_cell.angle_alpha   90.00
_cell.angle_beta   90.00
_cell.angle_gamma   90.00
#
_symmetry.space_group_name_H-M   'P 1'
#
loop_
_entity.id
_entity.type
_entity.pdbx_description
1 polymer ?
#
loop_
_entity_poly.entity_id
_entity_poly.type
_entity_poly.pdbx_seq_one_letter_code
_entity_poly.pdbx_strand_id
1 'polypeptide(L)'
;MTTTARLFRPLAIPALAALALIVLALAAPARAESVTPLVSSAWLKQHLGDPDVFVLDVRSAIDGGGAEAFLKGHVPGAIHSDYDKAGWRVTRGGVPFMLPTLPELEKLIGELGIDEDTHVVVVPAGVHFTDFGSAARTYWTLKVAGVAKVSILDGGHAAWVAEKNQTESGASKPSPKIFSATLNNALLAEAGEVQKIEQSGGATLIDARPASFFAGKQKAPAAKAYGHIPGAVNADSATFYDAQTNRLKPQAELAAIAATLPGGPAVAYCNTGHWAATDWFVLSELLGRKDVRLYYGSMVEWTSDASRPLASARTKWDDLKKTLGFGS
;
A
#
# COMPACT_ATOMS: atom_id res chain seq x y z
N MET A 1 -42.77 -92.10 -17.03
CA MET A 1 -42.26 -91.31 -15.90
C MET A 1 -41.49 -90.16 -16.47
N THR A 2 -42.11 -89.02 -16.50
CA THR A 2 -41.66 -87.80 -17.16
C THR A 2 -41.05 -86.87 -16.15
N THR A 3 -39.81 -86.46 -16.32
CA THR A 3 -39.12 -85.52 -15.45
C THR A 3 -38.90 -84.20 -16.23
N THR A 4 -39.60 -83.16 -15.77
CA THR A 4 -39.58 -81.85 -16.36
C THR A 4 -38.39 -81.01 -15.79
N ALA A 5 -37.50 -80.59 -16.65
CA ALA A 5 -36.41 -79.67 -16.34
C ALA A 5 -36.94 -78.20 -16.35
N ARG A 6 -36.74 -77.48 -15.26
CA ARG A 6 -36.99 -76.05 -15.17
C ARG A 6 -35.73 -75.26 -15.57
N LEU A 7 -35.86 -74.42 -16.59
CA LEU A 7 -34.89 -73.43 -17.00
C LEU A 7 -34.97 -72.21 -16.05
N PHE A 8 -33.83 -71.87 -15.42
CA PHE A 8 -33.61 -70.63 -14.76
C PHE A 8 -33.13 -69.56 -15.76
N ARG A 9 -33.87 -68.44 -15.86
CA ARG A 9 -33.45 -67.24 -16.54
C ARG A 9 -32.61 -66.39 -15.60
N PRO A 10 -31.47 -65.79 -16.05
CA PRO A 10 -30.77 -64.76 -15.24
C PRO A 10 -31.49 -63.42 -15.38
N LEU A 11 -31.68 -62.78 -14.22
CA LEU A 11 -32.15 -61.39 -14.12
C LEU A 11 -31.04 -60.41 -14.55
N ALA A 12 -31.38 -59.57 -15.48
CA ALA A 12 -30.60 -58.42 -15.85
C ALA A 12 -30.68 -57.35 -14.71
N ILE A 13 -29.55 -56.99 -14.13
CA ILE A 13 -29.40 -55.85 -13.19
C ILE A 13 -29.15 -54.60 -14.03
N PRO A 14 -29.86 -53.48 -13.77
CA PRO A 14 -29.85 -52.34 -14.68
C PRO A 14 -28.59 -51.45 -14.50
N ALA A 15 -28.15 -50.93 -15.64
CA ALA A 15 -27.04 -49.99 -15.84
C ALA A 15 -27.33 -48.57 -15.30
N LEU A 16 -27.77 -48.41 -14.04
CA LEU A 16 -28.03 -47.12 -13.41
C LEU A 16 -26.97 -46.66 -12.42
N ALA A 17 -25.97 -47.50 -12.14
CA ALA A 17 -24.90 -47.15 -11.20
C ALA A 17 -23.70 -46.41 -11.86
N ALA A 18 -23.61 -46.37 -13.18
CA ALA A 18 -22.47 -45.75 -13.88
C ALA A 18 -22.62 -44.24 -14.12
N LEU A 19 -23.82 -43.65 -13.95
CA LEU A 19 -24.06 -42.23 -14.25
C LEU A 19 -23.83 -41.30 -13.03
N ALA A 20 -23.76 -41.85 -11.83
CA ALA A 20 -23.55 -41.07 -10.59
C ALA A 20 -22.07 -40.72 -10.31
N LEU A 21 -21.12 -41.38 -10.95
CA LEU A 21 -19.67 -41.20 -10.73
C LEU A 21 -19.03 -40.17 -11.67
N ILE A 22 -19.74 -39.73 -12.72
CA ILE A 22 -19.18 -38.77 -13.71
C ILE A 22 -19.47 -37.30 -13.32
N VAL A 23 -20.44 -37.04 -12.43
CA VAL A 23 -20.78 -35.66 -12.02
C VAL A 23 -19.89 -35.15 -10.87
N LEU A 24 -19.15 -36.01 -10.18
CA LEU A 24 -18.27 -35.59 -9.06
C LEU A 24 -16.84 -35.19 -9.49
N ALA A 25 -16.49 -35.30 -10.76
CA ALA A 25 -15.13 -35.07 -11.25
C ALA A 25 -14.88 -33.67 -11.87
N LEU A 26 -15.86 -32.75 -11.86
CA LEU A 26 -15.74 -31.43 -12.51
C LEU A 26 -15.81 -30.23 -11.56
N ALA A 27 -15.88 -30.44 -10.26
CA ALA A 27 -15.62 -29.39 -9.30
C ALA A 27 -14.12 -29.38 -9.01
N ALA A 28 -13.29 -28.91 -9.96
CA ALA A 28 -11.96 -28.44 -9.60
C ALA A 28 -12.16 -27.35 -8.51
N PRO A 29 -11.48 -27.44 -7.36
CA PRO A 29 -11.57 -26.37 -6.39
C PRO A 29 -11.19 -25.08 -7.12
N ALA A 30 -12.08 -24.09 -7.13
CA ALA A 30 -11.76 -22.75 -7.59
C ALA A 30 -10.49 -22.36 -6.84
N ARG A 31 -9.36 -22.31 -7.56
CA ARG A 31 -8.08 -21.90 -6.98
C ARG A 31 -8.35 -20.48 -6.52
N ALA A 32 -8.31 -20.25 -5.21
CA ALA A 32 -8.42 -18.91 -4.66
C ALA A 32 -7.40 -18.04 -5.43
N GLU A 33 -7.91 -17.09 -6.20
CA GLU A 33 -7.06 -16.21 -6.99
C GLU A 33 -6.14 -15.46 -6.02
N SER A 34 -4.83 -15.61 -6.20
CA SER A 34 -3.88 -14.96 -5.30
C SER A 34 -3.99 -13.44 -5.50
N VAL A 35 -4.32 -12.73 -4.44
CA VAL A 35 -4.37 -11.25 -4.47
C VAL A 35 -2.99 -10.72 -4.81
N THR A 36 -2.89 -10.01 -5.94
CA THR A 36 -1.65 -9.34 -6.35
C THR A 36 -1.60 -7.92 -5.78
N PRO A 37 -0.43 -7.45 -5.30
CA PRO A 37 -0.31 -6.09 -4.76
C PRO A 37 -0.63 -4.99 -5.78
N LEU A 38 -0.37 -5.22 -7.07
CA LEU A 38 -0.78 -4.36 -8.18
C LEU A 38 -1.79 -5.07 -9.06
N VAL A 39 -2.85 -4.36 -9.46
CA VAL A 39 -3.85 -4.82 -10.42
C VAL A 39 -3.92 -3.89 -11.61
N SER A 40 -4.14 -4.44 -12.81
CA SER A 40 -4.35 -3.65 -14.02
C SER A 40 -5.77 -3.10 -14.10
N SER A 41 -5.99 -2.07 -14.93
CA SER A 41 -7.34 -1.61 -15.26
C SER A 41 -8.19 -2.71 -15.89
N ALA A 42 -7.59 -3.60 -16.67
CA ALA A 42 -8.30 -4.73 -17.27
C ALA A 42 -8.82 -5.72 -16.20
N TRP A 43 -7.99 -6.02 -15.20
CA TRP A 43 -8.39 -6.85 -14.07
C TRP A 43 -9.52 -6.17 -13.30
N LEU A 44 -9.35 -4.90 -12.90
CA LEU A 44 -10.37 -4.18 -12.14
C LEU A 44 -11.70 -4.09 -12.90
N LYS A 45 -11.66 -3.85 -14.22
CA LYS A 45 -12.85 -3.83 -15.07
C LYS A 45 -13.64 -5.14 -15.04
N GLN A 46 -12.95 -6.28 -15.00
CA GLN A 46 -13.58 -7.60 -14.94
C GLN A 46 -14.22 -7.88 -13.57
N HIS A 47 -13.72 -7.22 -12.50
CA HIS A 47 -14.14 -7.44 -11.12
C HIS A 47 -15.00 -6.29 -10.57
N LEU A 48 -15.36 -5.28 -11.41
CA LEU A 48 -16.33 -4.27 -11.01
C LEU A 48 -17.70 -4.91 -10.74
N GLY A 49 -18.23 -4.68 -9.55
CA GLY A 49 -19.51 -5.26 -9.13
C GLY A 49 -19.38 -6.61 -8.42
N ASP A 50 -18.18 -7.19 -8.29
CA ASP A 50 -17.97 -8.33 -7.42
C ASP A 50 -18.22 -7.90 -5.97
N PRO A 51 -19.02 -8.63 -5.18
CA PRO A 51 -19.42 -8.20 -3.84
C PRO A 51 -18.26 -8.06 -2.86
N ASP A 52 -17.15 -8.76 -3.12
CA ASP A 52 -15.96 -8.75 -2.28
C ASP A 52 -14.92 -7.71 -2.72
N VAL A 53 -15.10 -7.06 -3.87
CA VAL A 53 -14.18 -6.04 -4.39
C VAL A 53 -14.67 -4.65 -4.05
N PHE A 54 -13.83 -3.89 -3.37
CA PHE A 54 -14.10 -2.51 -2.95
C PHE A 54 -13.10 -1.55 -3.58
N VAL A 55 -13.58 -0.57 -4.33
CA VAL A 55 -12.74 0.43 -4.98
C VAL A 55 -12.62 1.66 -4.09
N LEU A 56 -11.42 1.93 -3.57
CA LEU A 56 -11.10 3.03 -2.67
C LEU A 56 -10.33 4.12 -3.41
N ASP A 57 -10.98 5.22 -3.77
CA ASP A 57 -10.35 6.37 -4.40
C ASP A 57 -9.74 7.28 -3.32
N VAL A 58 -8.41 7.44 -3.34
CA VAL A 58 -7.67 8.20 -2.32
C VAL A 58 -7.14 9.54 -2.82
N ARG A 59 -7.61 10.01 -3.97
CA ARG A 59 -7.18 11.30 -4.53
C ARG A 59 -7.39 12.44 -3.53
N SER A 60 -6.41 13.32 -3.46
CA SER A 60 -6.37 14.42 -2.50
C SER A 60 -5.70 15.67 -3.08
N ALA A 61 -5.45 16.67 -2.26
CA ALA A 61 -4.78 17.90 -2.68
C ALA A 61 -3.30 17.68 -3.07
N ILE A 62 -2.65 16.60 -2.61
CA ILE A 62 -1.26 16.26 -2.97
C ILE A 62 -1.10 16.05 -4.49
N ASP A 63 -2.11 15.48 -5.12
CA ASP A 63 -2.12 15.16 -6.55
C ASP A 63 -2.87 16.19 -7.40
N GLY A 64 -3.31 17.31 -6.79
CA GLY A 64 -4.08 18.35 -7.44
C GLY A 64 -5.53 17.96 -7.73
N GLY A 65 -6.01 16.83 -7.21
CA GLY A 65 -7.33 16.29 -7.45
C GLY A 65 -8.33 16.51 -6.32
N GLY A 66 -8.38 15.56 -5.40
CA GLY A 66 -9.29 15.56 -4.26
C GLY A 66 -10.75 15.36 -4.64
N ALA A 67 -11.66 15.74 -3.74
CA ALA A 67 -13.09 15.49 -3.86
C ALA A 67 -13.70 16.06 -5.15
N GLU A 68 -13.27 17.24 -5.60
CA GLU A 68 -13.80 17.84 -6.84
C GLU A 68 -13.43 17.02 -8.08
N ALA A 69 -12.21 16.47 -8.15
CA ALA A 69 -11.81 15.62 -9.25
C ALA A 69 -12.55 14.27 -9.21
N PHE A 70 -12.79 13.72 -8.03
CA PHE A 70 -13.62 12.53 -7.84
C PHE A 70 -15.06 12.77 -8.36
N LEU A 71 -15.68 13.86 -7.97
CA LEU A 71 -17.05 14.20 -8.39
C LEU A 71 -17.19 14.37 -9.91
N LYS A 72 -16.12 14.79 -10.60
CA LYS A 72 -16.11 14.93 -12.07
C LYS A 72 -15.97 13.61 -12.79
N GLY A 73 -15.25 12.64 -12.18
CA GLY A 73 -15.07 11.32 -12.76
C GLY A 73 -14.24 10.41 -11.87
N HIS A 74 -14.72 9.19 -11.70
CA HIS A 74 -14.06 8.14 -10.89
C HIS A 74 -14.35 6.75 -11.49
N VAL A 75 -13.64 5.74 -11.00
CA VAL A 75 -13.91 4.34 -11.35
C VAL A 75 -15.31 3.98 -10.88
N PRO A 76 -16.15 3.31 -11.69
CA PRO A 76 -17.52 2.95 -11.29
C PRO A 76 -17.57 2.23 -9.95
N GLY A 77 -18.50 2.65 -9.09
CA GLY A 77 -18.67 2.11 -7.74
C GLY A 77 -17.62 2.53 -6.71
N ALA A 78 -16.63 3.37 -7.08
CA ALA A 78 -15.60 3.80 -6.14
C ALA A 78 -16.17 4.65 -5.00
N ILE A 79 -15.62 4.47 -3.81
CA ILE A 79 -15.86 5.32 -2.64
C ILE A 79 -14.65 6.23 -2.46
N HIS A 80 -14.89 7.53 -2.32
CA HIS A 80 -13.83 8.51 -2.08
C HIS A 80 -13.47 8.63 -0.61
N SER A 81 -12.17 8.56 -0.32
CA SER A 81 -11.61 8.82 1.00
C SER A 81 -10.34 9.65 0.86
N ASP A 82 -10.48 10.97 0.94
CA ASP A 82 -9.38 11.93 0.76
C ASP A 82 -8.19 11.58 1.66
N TYR A 83 -7.06 11.23 1.06
CA TYR A 83 -5.85 10.81 1.79
C TYR A 83 -5.38 11.82 2.85
N ASP A 84 -5.56 13.12 2.61
CA ASP A 84 -5.11 14.15 3.52
C ASP A 84 -6.13 14.48 4.61
N LYS A 85 -7.43 14.27 4.35
CA LYS A 85 -8.51 14.78 5.21
C LYS A 85 -9.34 13.71 5.89
N ALA A 86 -9.37 12.47 5.35
CA ALA A 86 -10.27 11.43 5.86
C ALA A 86 -9.80 10.77 7.17
N GLY A 87 -8.58 11.06 7.65
CA GLY A 87 -8.07 10.47 8.88
C GLY A 87 -7.09 9.33 8.69
N TRP A 88 -6.58 9.09 7.47
CA TRP A 88 -5.50 8.12 7.22
C TRP A 88 -4.20 8.46 7.94
N ARG A 89 -4.04 9.72 8.32
CA ARG A 89 -2.94 10.25 9.10
C ARG A 89 -3.47 11.28 10.10
N VAL A 90 -3.00 11.21 11.34
CA VAL A 90 -3.48 12.06 12.45
C VAL A 90 -2.33 12.82 13.09
N THR A 91 -2.66 13.83 13.90
CA THR A 91 -1.69 14.46 14.82
C THR A 91 -1.75 13.76 16.16
N ARG A 92 -0.61 13.28 16.65
CA ARG A 92 -0.50 12.61 17.95
C ARG A 92 0.69 13.17 18.74
N GLY A 93 0.45 13.58 19.99
CA GLY A 93 1.49 14.18 20.82
C GLY A 93 2.12 15.45 20.21
N GLY A 94 1.37 16.20 19.39
CA GLY A 94 1.86 17.36 18.66
C GLY A 94 2.66 17.01 17.37
N VAL A 95 2.83 15.74 17.04
CA VAL A 95 3.50 15.26 15.82
C VAL A 95 2.44 14.99 14.75
N PRO A 96 2.45 15.69 13.60
CA PRO A 96 1.50 15.44 12.53
C PRO A 96 1.87 14.20 11.70
N PHE A 97 0.90 13.69 10.93
CA PHE A 97 1.04 12.58 9.97
C PHE A 97 1.30 11.20 10.58
N MET A 98 1.01 11.03 11.86
CA MET A 98 1.15 9.75 12.56
C MET A 98 0.10 8.73 12.14
N LEU A 99 0.37 7.46 12.40
CA LEU A 99 -0.60 6.38 12.23
C LEU A 99 -1.75 6.58 13.23
N PRO A 100 -3.02 6.46 12.80
CA PRO A 100 -4.17 6.44 13.71
C PRO A 100 -4.10 5.27 14.71
N THR A 101 -4.80 5.39 15.83
CA THR A 101 -5.01 4.28 16.77
C THR A 101 -5.88 3.19 16.14
N LEU A 102 -5.85 1.97 16.70
CA LEU A 102 -6.72 0.90 16.22
C LEU A 102 -8.22 1.30 16.23
N PRO A 103 -8.77 1.89 17.30
CA PRO A 103 -10.17 2.34 17.28
C PRO A 103 -10.48 3.40 16.21
N GLU A 104 -9.53 4.30 15.92
CA GLU A 104 -9.67 5.28 14.84
C GLU A 104 -9.66 4.59 13.45
N LEU A 105 -8.81 3.56 13.27
CA LEU A 105 -8.77 2.76 12.05
C LEU A 105 -10.02 1.89 11.89
N GLU A 106 -10.50 1.24 12.94
CA GLU A 106 -11.76 0.48 12.93
C GLU A 106 -12.93 1.35 12.47
N LYS A 107 -13.02 2.56 13.04
CA LYS A 107 -14.05 3.52 12.65
C LYS A 107 -13.90 3.95 11.20
N LEU A 108 -12.71 4.40 10.78
CA LEU A 108 -12.46 4.88 9.42
C LEU A 108 -12.76 3.80 8.38
N ILE A 109 -12.22 2.60 8.57
CA ILE A 109 -12.32 1.48 7.61
C ILE A 109 -13.77 0.96 7.57
N GLY A 110 -14.40 0.78 8.74
CA GLY A 110 -15.79 0.32 8.82
C GLY A 110 -16.79 1.32 8.23
N GLU A 111 -16.62 2.62 8.47
CA GLU A 111 -17.47 3.67 7.89
C GLU A 111 -17.37 3.74 6.36
N LEU A 112 -16.24 3.33 5.77
CA LEU A 112 -16.09 3.19 4.32
C LEU A 112 -16.83 1.98 3.74
N GLY A 113 -17.21 1.01 4.56
CA GLY A 113 -17.86 -0.24 4.12
C GLY A 113 -16.89 -1.39 3.88
N ILE A 114 -15.73 -1.35 4.50
CA ILE A 114 -14.68 -2.37 4.40
C ILE A 114 -14.74 -3.24 5.67
N ASP A 115 -14.71 -4.57 5.49
CA ASP A 115 -14.58 -5.60 6.52
C ASP A 115 -13.36 -6.50 6.23
N GLU A 116 -13.17 -7.55 7.01
CA GLU A 116 -12.03 -8.47 6.94
C GLU A 116 -12.00 -9.28 5.63
N ASP A 117 -13.14 -9.52 5.01
CA ASP A 117 -13.28 -10.31 3.78
C ASP A 117 -13.10 -9.47 2.51
N THR A 118 -13.17 -8.17 2.63
CA THR A 118 -13.13 -7.22 1.51
C THR A 118 -11.76 -7.19 0.83
N HIS A 119 -11.74 -7.28 -0.51
CA HIS A 119 -10.58 -6.98 -1.33
C HIS A 119 -10.57 -5.50 -1.71
N VAL A 120 -9.73 -4.71 -1.08
CA VAL A 120 -9.64 -3.27 -1.32
C VAL A 120 -8.70 -2.97 -2.47
N VAL A 121 -9.19 -2.30 -3.51
CA VAL A 121 -8.37 -1.77 -4.60
C VAL A 121 -8.21 -0.27 -4.42
N VAL A 122 -7.02 0.16 -4.02
CA VAL A 122 -6.69 1.58 -3.78
C VAL A 122 -6.39 2.26 -5.11
N VAL A 123 -7.06 3.37 -5.38
CA VAL A 123 -6.95 4.13 -6.64
C VAL A 123 -6.31 5.49 -6.37
N PRO A 124 -5.02 5.70 -6.72
CA PRO A 124 -4.39 7.02 -6.74
C PRO A 124 -4.79 7.81 -8.00
N ALA A 125 -4.36 9.07 -8.09
CA ALA A 125 -4.58 9.88 -9.30
C ALA A 125 -3.83 9.32 -10.52
N GLY A 126 -2.61 8.81 -10.35
CA GLY A 126 -1.78 8.29 -11.45
C GLY A 126 -1.12 9.39 -12.27
N VAL A 127 -0.71 10.51 -11.64
CA VAL A 127 -0.13 11.67 -12.31
C VAL A 127 1.31 11.99 -11.86
N HIS A 128 1.73 11.46 -10.71
CA HIS A 128 3.06 11.73 -10.15
C HIS A 128 3.48 10.66 -9.14
N PHE A 129 4.79 10.46 -8.90
CA PHE A 129 5.27 9.49 -7.90
C PHE A 129 4.76 9.78 -6.49
N THR A 130 4.46 11.04 -6.19
CA THR A 130 3.94 11.44 -4.87
C THR A 130 2.53 10.92 -4.63
N ASP A 131 1.66 10.87 -5.62
CA ASP A 131 0.31 10.32 -5.45
C ASP A 131 0.31 8.79 -5.35
N PHE A 132 1.27 8.12 -6.01
CA PHE A 132 1.52 6.71 -5.75
C PHE A 132 1.89 6.48 -4.27
N GLY A 133 2.66 7.38 -3.66
CA GLY A 133 2.95 7.36 -2.22
C GLY A 133 1.69 7.43 -1.35
N SER A 134 0.64 8.16 -1.77
CA SER A 134 -0.66 8.17 -1.08
C SER A 134 -1.31 6.79 -1.09
N ALA A 135 -1.33 6.13 -2.26
CA ALA A 135 -1.87 4.77 -2.38
C ALA A 135 -1.05 3.75 -1.60
N ALA A 136 0.28 3.79 -1.69
CA ALA A 136 1.17 2.89 -0.98
C ALA A 136 1.03 3.05 0.55
N ARG A 137 0.88 4.28 1.05
CA ARG A 137 0.67 4.53 2.49
C ARG A 137 -0.70 4.06 2.94
N THR A 138 -1.76 4.23 2.14
CA THR A 138 -3.10 3.72 2.45
C THR A 138 -3.09 2.19 2.42
N TYR A 139 -2.49 1.56 1.41
CA TYR A 139 -2.27 0.12 1.32
C TYR A 139 -1.58 -0.41 2.59
N TRP A 140 -0.45 0.19 2.96
CA TRP A 140 0.29 -0.19 4.16
C TRP A 140 -0.57 -0.03 5.42
N THR A 141 -1.33 1.06 5.55
CA THR A 141 -2.20 1.30 6.71
C THR A 141 -3.29 0.24 6.82
N LEU A 142 -3.92 -0.15 5.70
CA LEU A 142 -4.90 -1.25 5.65
C LEU A 142 -4.26 -2.58 6.07
N LYS A 143 -3.06 -2.91 5.56
CA LYS A 143 -2.32 -4.12 5.94
C LYS A 143 -1.92 -4.13 7.42
N VAL A 144 -1.52 -2.99 7.97
CA VAL A 144 -1.22 -2.82 9.41
C VAL A 144 -2.46 -3.01 10.27
N ALA A 145 -3.63 -2.55 9.78
CA ALA A 145 -4.91 -2.73 10.48
C ALA A 145 -5.48 -4.17 10.37
N GLY A 146 -4.87 -5.04 9.54
CA GLY A 146 -5.28 -6.44 9.41
C GLY A 146 -6.11 -6.76 8.16
N VAL A 147 -6.34 -5.80 7.24
CA VAL A 147 -6.99 -6.10 5.96
C VAL A 147 -6.10 -7.00 5.13
N ALA A 148 -6.57 -8.22 4.87
CA ALA A 148 -5.76 -9.25 4.22
C ALA A 148 -5.55 -8.99 2.72
N LYS A 149 -6.61 -8.57 2.03
CA LYS A 149 -6.66 -8.44 0.57
C LYS A 149 -6.63 -6.95 0.18
N VAL A 150 -5.47 -6.47 -0.23
CA VAL A 150 -5.30 -5.08 -0.68
C VAL A 150 -4.50 -5.07 -1.97
N SER A 151 -4.90 -4.26 -2.93
CA SER A 151 -4.18 -3.99 -4.17
C SER A 151 -4.15 -2.50 -4.47
N ILE A 152 -3.21 -2.06 -5.31
CA ILE A 152 -3.20 -0.71 -5.89
C ILE A 152 -3.50 -0.83 -7.38
N LEU A 153 -4.35 0.05 -7.91
CA LEU A 153 -4.58 0.16 -9.36
C LEU A 153 -3.33 0.75 -10.02
N ASP A 154 -2.67 -0.03 -10.88
CA ASP A 154 -1.46 0.37 -11.57
C ASP A 154 -1.72 1.52 -12.54
N GLY A 155 -1.00 2.64 -12.37
CA GLY A 155 -1.22 3.88 -13.09
C GLY A 155 -2.47 4.67 -12.66
N GLY A 156 -3.20 4.21 -11.64
CA GLY A 156 -4.28 4.94 -11.00
C GLY A 156 -5.44 5.33 -11.92
N HIS A 157 -6.18 6.34 -11.49
CA HIS A 157 -7.33 6.87 -12.24
C HIS A 157 -6.93 7.39 -13.65
N ALA A 158 -5.75 8.00 -13.79
CA ALA A 158 -5.30 8.51 -15.10
C ALA A 158 -5.14 7.37 -16.12
N ALA A 159 -4.56 6.23 -15.72
CA ALA A 159 -4.45 5.07 -16.60
C ALA A 159 -5.83 4.48 -16.93
N TRP A 160 -6.73 4.40 -15.95
CA TRP A 160 -8.11 3.96 -16.17
C TRP A 160 -8.80 4.75 -17.29
N VAL A 161 -8.68 6.08 -17.25
CA VAL A 161 -9.26 6.99 -18.26
C VAL A 161 -8.51 6.88 -19.60
N ALA A 162 -7.17 6.84 -19.58
CA ALA A 162 -6.36 6.74 -20.81
C ALA A 162 -6.66 5.46 -21.59
N GLU A 163 -7.00 4.36 -20.91
CA GLU A 163 -7.43 3.09 -21.48
C GLU A 163 -8.91 3.08 -21.91
N LYS A 164 -9.58 4.27 -21.88
CA LYS A 164 -10.98 4.46 -22.31
C LYS A 164 -11.98 3.60 -21.53
N ASN A 165 -11.71 3.30 -20.27
CA ASN A 165 -12.66 2.63 -19.41
C ASN A 165 -13.76 3.62 -18.99
N GLN A 166 -14.95 3.08 -18.69
CA GLN A 166 -16.09 3.87 -18.24
C GLN A 166 -15.80 4.53 -16.88
N THR A 167 -16.26 5.76 -16.70
CA THR A 167 -16.23 6.47 -15.41
C THR A 167 -17.64 6.81 -14.97
N GLU A 168 -17.82 6.95 -13.66
CA GLU A 168 -19.00 7.54 -13.03
C GLU A 168 -18.68 8.96 -12.56
N SER A 169 -19.71 9.76 -12.35
CA SER A 169 -19.62 11.13 -11.80
C SER A 169 -20.63 11.31 -10.68
N GLY A 170 -20.37 12.31 -9.83
CA GLY A 170 -21.21 12.59 -8.66
C GLY A 170 -20.66 11.96 -7.38
N ALA A 171 -21.42 12.08 -6.30
CA ALA A 171 -21.04 11.55 -4.99
C ALA A 171 -21.41 10.07 -4.87
N SER A 172 -20.48 9.25 -4.43
CA SER A 172 -20.77 7.90 -3.97
C SER A 172 -21.00 7.88 -2.46
N LYS A 173 -21.83 6.97 -2.00
CA LYS A 173 -22.16 6.83 -0.58
C LYS A 173 -21.76 5.44 -0.09
N PRO A 174 -20.86 5.35 0.90
CA PRO A 174 -20.50 4.06 1.46
C PRO A 174 -21.67 3.41 2.22
N SER A 175 -21.65 2.10 2.30
CA SER A 175 -22.52 1.30 3.19
C SER A 175 -21.67 0.79 4.34
N PRO A 176 -21.72 1.41 5.52
CA PRO A 176 -20.84 1.05 6.64
C PRO A 176 -20.95 -0.43 7.03
N LYS A 177 -19.82 -1.01 7.40
CA LYS A 177 -19.68 -2.37 7.93
C LYS A 177 -18.99 -2.32 9.30
N ILE A 178 -19.02 -3.43 10.02
CA ILE A 178 -18.21 -3.63 11.21
C ILE A 178 -16.84 -4.12 10.75
N PHE A 179 -15.78 -3.46 11.20
CA PHE A 179 -14.40 -3.87 10.98
C PHE A 179 -13.69 -3.95 12.33
N SER A 180 -12.99 -5.05 12.58
CA SER A 180 -12.22 -5.28 13.82
C SER A 180 -10.72 -5.28 13.48
N ALA A 181 -10.03 -4.22 13.84
CA ALA A 181 -8.62 -4.07 13.51
C ALA A 181 -7.74 -5.00 14.34
N THR A 182 -6.80 -5.66 13.67
CA THR A 182 -5.74 -6.45 14.29
C THR A 182 -4.39 -5.89 13.88
N LEU A 183 -3.65 -5.32 14.86
CA LEU A 183 -2.38 -4.67 14.59
C LEU A 183 -1.32 -5.65 14.10
N ASN A 184 -0.85 -5.45 12.88
CA ASN A 184 0.28 -6.20 12.33
C ASN A 184 1.60 -5.46 12.61
N ASN A 185 2.20 -5.74 13.75
CA ASN A 185 3.47 -5.15 14.19
C ASN A 185 4.66 -5.50 13.28
N ALA A 186 4.57 -6.58 12.48
CA ALA A 186 5.65 -6.97 11.59
C ALA A 186 5.90 -5.98 10.44
N LEU A 187 4.95 -5.08 10.17
CA LEU A 187 5.01 -4.11 9.06
C LEU A 187 5.47 -2.72 9.49
N LEU A 188 5.50 -2.41 10.78
CA LEU A 188 5.80 -1.08 11.31
C LEU A 188 7.05 -1.06 12.18
N ALA A 189 7.69 0.10 12.24
CA ALA A 189 8.74 0.42 13.21
C ALA A 189 8.39 1.74 13.91
N GLU A 190 8.63 1.79 15.21
CA GLU A 190 8.44 2.99 16.03
C GLU A 190 9.78 3.69 16.30
N ALA A 191 9.73 4.97 16.66
CA ALA A 191 10.90 5.80 16.89
C ALA A 191 11.93 5.19 17.87
N GLY A 192 11.46 4.56 18.95
CA GLY A 192 12.34 3.92 19.93
C GLY A 192 13.07 2.70 19.37
N GLU A 193 12.45 1.97 18.46
CA GLU A 193 13.10 0.86 17.76
C GLU A 193 14.09 1.37 16.71
N VAL A 194 13.73 2.37 15.94
CA VAL A 194 14.63 3.02 14.97
C VAL A 194 15.87 3.57 15.68
N GLN A 195 15.72 4.14 16.88
CA GLN A 195 16.84 4.60 17.68
C GLN A 195 17.77 3.46 18.14
N LYS A 196 17.21 2.30 18.49
CA LYS A 196 18.03 1.10 18.79
C LYS A 196 18.79 0.62 17.56
N ILE A 197 18.13 0.61 16.40
CA ILE A 197 18.78 0.23 15.12
C ILE A 197 19.92 1.21 14.78
N GLU A 198 19.70 2.50 14.96
CA GLU A 198 20.72 3.54 14.73
C GLU A 198 21.95 3.30 15.64
N GLN A 199 21.74 2.95 16.90
CA GLN A 199 22.83 2.77 17.88
C GLN A 199 23.56 1.43 17.75
N SER A 200 22.87 0.33 17.42
CA SER A 200 23.40 -1.03 17.52
C SER A 200 23.31 -1.85 16.22
N GLY A 201 22.70 -1.30 15.17
CA GLY A 201 22.48 -2.05 13.92
C GLY A 201 21.29 -3.00 14.02
N GLY A 202 21.33 -4.07 13.22
CA GLY A 202 20.27 -5.10 13.16
C GLY A 202 19.30 -4.94 12.00
N ALA A 203 19.22 -3.74 11.39
CA ALA A 203 18.48 -3.48 10.16
C ALA A 203 19.11 -2.32 9.39
N THR A 204 18.90 -2.28 8.08
CA THR A 204 19.26 -1.12 7.24
C THR A 204 18.19 -0.05 7.36
N LEU A 205 18.57 1.18 7.74
CA LEU A 205 17.70 2.34 7.65
C LEU A 205 17.76 2.88 6.22
N ILE A 206 16.60 2.97 5.55
CA ILE A 206 16.48 3.43 4.15
C ILE A 206 15.75 4.77 4.15
N ASP A 207 16.45 5.83 3.74
CA ASP A 207 15.87 7.17 3.57
C ASP A 207 15.32 7.32 2.15
N ALA A 208 14.00 7.30 2.02
CA ALA A 208 13.27 7.39 0.75
C ALA A 208 13.16 8.80 0.17
N ARG A 209 13.87 9.79 0.75
CA ARG A 209 13.81 11.18 0.32
C ARG A 209 14.81 11.48 -0.78
N PRO A 210 14.56 12.53 -1.59
CA PRO A 210 15.57 13.06 -2.50
C PRO A 210 16.91 13.35 -1.81
N ALA A 211 18.01 13.20 -2.54
CA ALA A 211 19.38 13.40 -2.03
C ALA A 211 19.59 14.77 -1.36
N SER A 212 18.86 15.81 -1.76
CA SER A 212 18.93 17.14 -1.14
C SER A 212 18.40 17.16 0.31
N PHE A 213 17.39 16.35 0.62
CA PHE A 213 16.89 16.16 1.99
C PHE A 213 17.86 15.30 2.81
N PHE A 214 18.32 14.20 2.24
CA PHE A 214 19.30 13.31 2.88
C PHE A 214 20.58 14.07 3.27
N ALA A 215 21.13 14.87 2.36
CA ALA A 215 22.30 15.70 2.62
C ALA A 215 22.05 16.87 3.59
N GLY A 216 20.80 17.09 4.01
CA GLY A 216 20.44 18.19 4.90
C GLY A 216 20.40 19.56 4.23
N LYS A 217 20.34 19.63 2.91
CA LYS A 217 20.16 20.90 2.18
C LYS A 217 18.71 21.39 2.23
N GLN A 218 17.77 20.45 2.36
CA GLN A 218 16.34 20.71 2.48
C GLN A 218 15.74 19.96 3.67
N LYS A 219 14.61 20.43 4.18
CA LYS A 219 13.78 19.72 5.16
C LYS A 219 12.30 19.99 4.90
N ALA A 220 11.45 19.06 5.31
CA ALA A 220 10.01 19.27 5.31
C ALA A 220 9.64 20.42 6.29
N PRO A 221 8.60 21.21 5.99
CA PRO A 221 8.17 22.31 6.88
C PRO A 221 7.91 21.84 8.31
N ALA A 222 7.30 20.67 8.49
CA ALA A 222 6.98 20.12 9.81
C ALA A 222 8.19 19.51 10.56
N ALA A 223 9.29 19.16 9.85
CA ALA A 223 10.51 18.68 10.50
C ALA A 223 11.24 19.81 11.23
N LYS A 224 11.77 19.53 12.43
CA LYS A 224 12.43 20.55 13.27
C LYS A 224 13.89 20.76 12.89
N ALA A 225 14.56 19.77 12.26
CA ALA A 225 15.96 19.84 11.92
C ALA A 225 16.26 19.30 10.51
N TYR A 226 17.44 19.63 10.00
CA TYR A 226 17.96 19.17 8.71
C TYR A 226 18.81 17.90 8.88
N GLY A 227 18.92 17.08 7.81
CA GLY A 227 19.75 15.88 7.79
C GLY A 227 18.94 14.60 7.77
N HIS A 228 19.58 13.49 8.12
CA HIS A 228 19.04 12.14 8.10
C HIS A 228 19.42 11.39 9.38
N ILE A 229 18.81 10.23 9.61
CA ILE A 229 19.13 9.34 10.73
C ILE A 229 20.53 8.75 10.46
N PRO A 230 21.50 8.83 11.40
CA PRO A 230 22.85 8.34 11.17
C PRO A 230 22.87 6.85 10.74
N GLY A 231 23.80 6.50 9.85
CA GLY A 231 23.93 5.13 9.32
C GLY A 231 22.90 4.75 8.24
N ALA A 232 21.95 5.62 7.92
CA ALA A 232 20.97 5.36 6.87
C ALA A 232 21.62 5.42 5.48
N VAL A 233 21.08 4.61 4.54
CA VAL A 233 21.35 4.70 3.12
C VAL A 233 20.24 5.48 2.42
N ASN A 234 20.55 6.18 1.34
CA ASN A 234 19.55 6.94 0.59
C ASN A 234 19.04 6.13 -0.61
N ALA A 235 17.74 5.95 -0.68
CA ALA A 235 17.05 5.37 -1.83
C ALA A 235 15.83 6.24 -2.15
N ASP A 236 16.01 7.26 -2.97
CA ASP A 236 14.93 8.17 -3.36
C ASP A 236 13.77 7.40 -4.00
N SER A 237 12.59 7.46 -3.40
CA SER A 237 11.39 6.74 -3.85
C SER A 237 11.01 7.03 -5.30
N ALA A 238 11.35 8.22 -5.82
CA ALA A 238 11.13 8.56 -7.22
C ALA A 238 11.92 7.67 -8.19
N THR A 239 12.99 7.02 -7.74
CA THR A 239 13.79 6.12 -8.59
C THR A 239 13.04 4.84 -8.98
N PHE A 240 12.05 4.42 -8.19
CA PHE A 240 11.19 3.27 -8.48
C PHE A 240 10.05 3.60 -9.46
N TYR A 241 9.84 4.87 -9.77
CA TYR A 241 8.72 5.34 -10.57
C TYR A 241 9.19 5.79 -11.96
N ASP A 242 8.39 5.51 -12.96
CA ASP A 242 8.56 6.01 -14.33
C ASP A 242 7.62 7.18 -14.56
N ALA A 243 8.17 8.39 -14.61
CA ALA A 243 7.40 9.61 -14.82
C ALA A 243 6.81 9.75 -16.24
N GLN A 244 7.24 8.93 -17.21
CA GLN A 244 6.69 8.98 -18.56
C GLN A 244 5.37 8.20 -18.65
N THR A 245 5.30 7.08 -17.94
CA THR A 245 4.11 6.20 -17.91
C THR A 245 3.23 6.45 -16.69
N ASN A 246 3.72 7.21 -15.70
CA ASN A 246 3.09 7.40 -14.40
C ASN A 246 2.78 6.07 -13.68
N ARG A 247 3.72 5.13 -13.74
CA ARG A 247 3.64 3.80 -13.12
C ARG A 247 4.94 3.48 -12.38
N LEU A 248 4.91 2.45 -11.55
CA LEU A 248 6.15 1.85 -11.10
C LEU A 248 6.90 1.26 -12.29
N LYS A 249 8.23 1.26 -12.22
CA LYS A 249 9.09 0.63 -13.23
C LYS A 249 8.82 -0.88 -13.33
N PRO A 250 9.18 -1.49 -14.46
CA PRO A 250 9.10 -2.95 -14.62
C PRO A 250 9.84 -3.70 -13.51
N GLN A 251 9.35 -4.86 -13.13
CA GLN A 251 9.89 -5.64 -12.00
C GLN A 251 11.41 -5.89 -12.09
N ALA A 252 11.94 -6.11 -13.29
CA ALA A 252 13.39 -6.30 -13.48
C ALA A 252 14.20 -5.05 -13.13
N GLU A 253 13.69 -3.85 -13.45
CA GLU A 253 14.33 -2.59 -13.10
C GLU A 253 14.20 -2.30 -11.59
N LEU A 254 13.03 -2.56 -11.01
CA LEU A 254 12.84 -2.47 -9.55
C LEU A 254 13.82 -3.38 -8.81
N ALA A 255 13.99 -4.62 -9.27
CA ALA A 255 14.94 -5.56 -8.69
C ALA A 255 16.39 -5.09 -8.83
N ALA A 256 16.76 -4.49 -9.97
CA ALA A 256 18.11 -3.93 -10.16
C ALA A 256 18.38 -2.76 -9.21
N ILE A 257 17.42 -1.86 -9.00
CA ILE A 257 17.55 -0.76 -8.04
C ILE A 257 17.64 -1.33 -6.62
N ALA A 258 16.77 -2.26 -6.24
CA ALA A 258 16.79 -2.86 -4.91
C ALA A 258 18.08 -3.64 -4.60
N ALA A 259 18.75 -4.21 -5.63
CA ALA A 259 20.02 -4.91 -5.49
C ALA A 259 21.19 -3.98 -5.09
N THR A 260 21.04 -2.66 -5.25
CA THR A 260 22.03 -1.67 -4.78
C THR A 260 21.95 -1.42 -3.27
N LEU A 261 20.86 -1.83 -2.63
CA LEU A 261 20.63 -1.66 -1.20
C LEU A 261 21.18 -2.85 -0.42
N PRO A 262 21.64 -2.65 0.83
CA PRO A 262 22.06 -3.75 1.69
C PRO A 262 20.93 -4.78 1.87
N GLY A 263 21.26 -6.06 1.86
CA GLY A 263 20.32 -7.16 2.13
C GLY A 263 19.90 -7.23 3.60
N GLY A 264 19.01 -8.21 3.92
CA GLY A 264 18.53 -8.46 5.28
C GLY A 264 17.41 -7.51 5.73
N PRO A 265 17.12 -7.43 7.05
CA PRO A 265 16.08 -6.57 7.60
C PRO A 265 16.28 -5.09 7.25
N ALA A 266 15.19 -4.38 6.99
CA ALA A 266 15.23 -2.96 6.64
C ALA A 266 14.07 -2.17 7.24
N VAL A 267 14.29 -0.87 7.47
CA VAL A 267 13.26 0.08 7.89
C VAL A 267 13.32 1.29 6.95
N ALA A 268 12.27 1.47 6.15
CA ALA A 268 12.12 2.62 5.29
C ALA A 268 11.55 3.81 6.06
N TYR A 269 12.07 5.01 5.83
CA TYR A 269 11.53 6.26 6.37
C TYR A 269 11.68 7.40 5.35
N CYS A 270 10.94 8.49 5.53
CA CYS A 270 11.09 9.70 4.73
C CYS A 270 10.88 10.96 5.57
N ASN A 271 10.03 11.90 5.14
CA ASN A 271 9.61 13.03 5.99
C ASN A 271 8.46 12.64 6.93
N THR A 272 7.44 11.92 6.42
CA THR A 272 6.14 11.67 7.06
C THR A 272 5.63 10.23 6.84
N GLY A 273 6.47 9.30 6.40
CA GLY A 273 6.11 7.92 6.04
C GLY A 273 5.30 7.80 4.73
N HIS A 274 5.22 8.85 3.95
CA HIS A 274 4.48 8.90 2.70
C HIS A 274 5.31 8.31 1.53
N TRP A 275 6.45 8.88 1.19
CA TRP A 275 7.34 8.34 0.15
C TRP A 275 7.94 6.99 0.53
N ALA A 276 8.31 6.84 1.80
CA ALA A 276 8.85 5.57 2.31
C ALA A 276 7.88 4.39 2.19
N ALA A 277 6.57 4.65 2.11
CA ALA A 277 5.60 3.60 1.82
C ALA A 277 5.76 3.04 0.41
N THR A 278 6.22 3.84 -0.56
CA THR A 278 6.58 3.34 -1.90
C THR A 278 7.76 2.38 -1.84
N ASP A 279 8.84 2.74 -1.12
CA ASP A 279 10.00 1.86 -0.95
C ASP A 279 9.61 0.56 -0.24
N TRP A 280 8.84 0.67 0.84
CA TRP A 280 8.32 -0.50 1.53
C TRP A 280 7.48 -1.39 0.59
N PHE A 281 6.55 -0.80 -0.17
CA PHE A 281 5.70 -1.52 -1.10
C PHE A 281 6.50 -2.25 -2.18
N VAL A 282 7.48 -1.58 -2.78
CA VAL A 282 8.34 -2.19 -3.80
C VAL A 282 9.16 -3.32 -3.20
N LEU A 283 9.84 -3.08 -2.08
CA LEU A 283 10.75 -4.06 -1.49
C LEU A 283 10.00 -5.25 -0.88
N SER A 284 8.93 -5.01 -0.12
CA SER A 284 8.16 -6.04 0.58
C SER A 284 7.19 -6.76 -0.34
N GLU A 285 6.29 -6.01 -1.00
CA GLU A 285 5.15 -6.59 -1.69
C GLU A 285 5.49 -7.04 -3.12
N LEU A 286 6.26 -6.26 -3.88
CA LEU A 286 6.58 -6.60 -5.26
C LEU A 286 7.80 -7.50 -5.40
N LEU A 287 8.84 -7.25 -4.59
CA LEU A 287 10.09 -8.03 -4.65
C LEU A 287 10.17 -9.12 -3.58
N GLY A 288 9.19 -9.19 -2.67
CA GLY A 288 9.08 -10.26 -1.68
C GLY A 288 10.20 -10.28 -0.63
N ARG A 289 10.91 -9.14 -0.43
CA ARG A 289 11.93 -9.02 0.60
C ARG A 289 11.30 -9.12 1.97
N LYS A 290 11.78 -10.04 2.79
CA LYS A 290 11.29 -10.25 4.15
C LYS A 290 11.83 -9.18 5.10
N ASP A 291 11.12 -8.96 6.22
CA ASP A 291 11.53 -8.07 7.31
C ASP A 291 11.79 -6.61 6.87
N VAL A 292 10.99 -6.12 5.92
CA VAL A 292 10.95 -4.69 5.55
C VAL A 292 9.80 -4.03 6.29
N ARG A 293 10.12 -2.99 7.07
CA ARG A 293 9.15 -2.25 7.88
C ARG A 293 9.14 -0.78 7.51
N LEU A 294 8.04 -0.10 7.83
CA LEU A 294 7.90 1.33 7.63
C LEU A 294 7.96 2.07 8.97
N TYR A 295 8.90 2.99 9.12
CA TYR A 295 8.89 3.98 10.19
C TYR A 295 7.98 5.14 9.77
N TYR A 296 6.71 5.04 10.17
CA TYR A 296 5.64 5.93 9.71
C TYR A 296 5.78 7.37 10.23
N GLY A 297 6.36 7.59 11.42
CA GLY A 297 6.59 8.92 11.98
C GLY A 297 7.73 9.67 11.30
N SER A 298 8.72 8.93 10.78
CA SER A 298 9.79 9.46 9.93
C SER A 298 10.52 10.68 10.52
N MET A 299 11.06 11.56 9.67
CA MET A 299 11.85 12.72 10.14
C MET A 299 11.03 13.75 10.90
N VAL A 300 9.73 13.85 10.69
CA VAL A 300 8.88 14.76 11.45
C VAL A 300 8.80 14.31 12.91
N GLU A 301 8.62 13.02 13.18
CA GLU A 301 8.67 12.47 14.53
C GLU A 301 10.10 12.43 15.08
N TRP A 302 11.06 11.97 14.26
CA TRP A 302 12.46 11.85 14.68
C TRP A 302 13.00 13.18 15.21
N THR A 303 12.79 14.25 14.44
CA THR A 303 13.30 15.60 14.80
C THR A 303 12.45 16.33 15.83
N SER A 304 11.31 15.78 16.24
CA SER A 304 10.51 16.35 17.35
C SER A 304 11.19 16.22 18.71
N ASP A 305 12.07 15.24 18.84
CA ASP A 305 12.94 15.00 20.00
C ASP A 305 14.37 15.44 19.67
N ALA A 306 14.80 16.54 20.27
CA ALA A 306 16.12 17.12 20.04
C ALA A 306 17.29 16.23 20.54
N SER A 307 17.02 15.20 21.34
CA SER A 307 18.05 14.26 21.83
C SER A 307 18.41 13.20 20.77
N ARG A 308 17.59 13.02 19.73
CA ARG A 308 17.86 12.06 18.67
C ARG A 308 18.92 12.56 17.72
N PRO A 309 19.95 11.72 17.38
CA PRO A 309 21.07 12.15 16.57
C PRO A 309 20.67 12.36 15.11
N LEU A 310 21.42 13.24 14.44
CA LEU A 310 21.27 13.55 13.03
C LEU A 310 22.64 13.59 12.36
N ALA A 311 22.73 13.02 11.17
CA ALA A 311 23.82 13.20 10.24
C ALA A 311 23.44 14.19 9.13
N SER A 312 24.37 15.03 8.70
CA SER A 312 24.11 16.05 7.69
C SER A 312 25.43 16.44 7.03
N ALA A 313 25.42 16.65 5.71
CA ALA A 313 26.53 17.30 5.01
C ALA A 313 26.56 18.82 5.24
N ARG A 314 25.53 19.37 5.91
CA ARG A 314 25.40 20.79 6.25
C ARG A 314 26.41 21.17 7.33
N THR A 315 27.13 22.28 7.12
CA THR A 315 28.11 22.82 8.06
C THR A 315 27.49 23.92 8.92
N LYS A 316 28.14 24.22 10.06
CA LYS A 316 27.78 25.41 10.89
C LYS A 316 27.86 26.71 10.09
N TRP A 317 28.70 26.74 9.06
CA TRP A 317 28.84 27.88 8.15
C TRP A 317 27.61 28.07 7.26
N ASP A 318 26.99 26.98 6.83
CA ASP A 318 25.73 27.03 6.07
C ASP A 318 24.58 27.59 6.95
N ASP A 319 24.56 27.24 8.23
CA ASP A 319 23.59 27.78 9.17
C ASP A 319 23.80 29.28 9.42
N LEU A 320 25.05 29.70 9.55
CA LEU A 320 25.40 31.13 9.72
C LEU A 320 25.02 31.95 8.48
N LYS A 321 25.33 31.47 7.27
CA LYS A 321 24.94 32.12 6.02
C LYS A 321 23.44 32.34 5.94
N LYS A 322 22.65 31.33 6.29
CA LYS A 322 21.19 31.40 6.27
C LYS A 322 20.66 32.44 7.27
N THR A 323 21.27 32.48 8.47
CA THR A 323 20.90 33.46 9.51
C THR A 323 21.23 34.90 9.08
N LEU A 324 22.29 35.07 8.31
CA LEU A 324 22.74 36.36 7.77
C LEU A 324 22.07 36.74 6.44
N GLY A 325 21.16 35.90 5.91
CA GLY A 325 20.46 36.17 4.65
C GLY A 325 21.27 35.92 3.38
N PHE A 326 22.44 35.27 3.47
CA PHE A 326 23.33 34.95 2.35
C PHE A 326 23.09 33.55 1.76
N GLY A 327 21.92 33.01 1.79
CA GLY A 327 21.64 31.69 1.26
C GLY A 327 20.33 31.63 0.47
N SER A 328 20.44 31.34 -0.83
CA SER A 328 19.32 30.92 -1.67
C SER A 328 19.04 29.45 -1.45
#